data_1893f67db4ff0fa604ac0655cf958015
#
_entry.id   1893f67db4ff0fa604ac0655cf958015
#
_cell.length_a   1.000
_cell.length_b   1.000
_cell.length_c   1.000
_cell.angle_alpha   90.00
_cell.angle_beta   90.00
_cell.angle_gamma   90.00
#
_symmetry.space_group_name_H-M   'P 1'
#
loop_
_entity.id
_entity.type
_entity.pdbx_description
1 polymer ?
#
loop_
_entity_poly.entity_id
_entity_poly.type
_entity_poly.pdbx_seq_one_letter_code
_entity_poly.pdbx_strand_id
1 'polypeptide(L)'
;RQSRHRLGRGSHEIAAVDIENGVVTLRDERGHLRRFVPARLSAKGSDQALQLFEKKDLDLYTGDAIRWTASDHTRGMINADQATVTAIDKDGVSVKSSSGMEHRLKPNDPMLKRIDLAYALNAHMAQGLTADKGIAVLDSRERRLLSQRNFLVTITRLRDELTLIVNNRYKVGRGISTNLGEKTSAAETTERLGMAAAKGR
;
A
#
# COMPACT_ATOMS: atom_id res chain seq x y z
N ARG A 1 -32.62 20.39 10.40
CA ARG A 1 -31.37 20.13 11.14
C ARG A 1 -30.59 19.10 10.35
N GLN A 2 -29.65 19.54 9.50
CA GLN A 2 -28.74 18.66 8.77
C GLN A 2 -27.71 18.10 9.77
N SER A 3 -27.84 16.84 10.14
CA SER A 3 -26.78 16.15 10.87
C SER A 3 -25.58 16.00 9.93
N ARG A 4 -24.50 16.71 10.23
CA ARG A 4 -23.24 16.61 9.53
C ARG A 4 -22.69 15.19 9.75
N HIS A 5 -22.82 14.32 8.75
CA HIS A 5 -22.21 12.99 8.73
C HIS A 5 -20.68 13.13 8.57
N ARG A 6 -19.99 13.63 9.60
CA ARG A 6 -18.54 13.58 9.66
C ARG A 6 -18.16 12.19 10.20
N LEU A 7 -17.60 11.36 9.34
CA LEU A 7 -16.79 10.24 9.80
C LEU A 7 -15.60 10.84 10.58
N GLY A 8 -15.41 10.42 11.82
CA GLY A 8 -14.20 10.78 12.57
C GLY A 8 -12.96 10.20 11.87
N ARG A 9 -11.79 10.78 12.13
CA ARG A 9 -10.51 10.17 11.70
C ARG A 9 -10.36 8.85 12.44
N GLY A 10 -10.10 7.77 11.71
CA GLY A 10 -9.90 6.44 12.28
C GLY A 10 -10.33 5.33 11.32
N SER A 11 -10.07 4.10 11.71
CA SER A 11 -10.49 2.91 10.98
C SER A 11 -11.91 2.52 11.41
N HIS A 12 -12.75 2.16 10.46
CA HIS A 12 -14.11 1.72 10.67
C HIS A 12 -14.32 0.40 9.93
N GLU A 13 -14.96 -0.54 10.55
CA GLU A 13 -15.34 -1.80 9.91
C GLU A 13 -16.64 -1.63 9.13
N ILE A 14 -16.71 -2.18 7.93
CA ILE A 14 -17.97 -2.23 7.17
C ILE A 14 -18.80 -3.37 7.76
N ALA A 15 -19.85 -3.02 8.47
CA ALA A 15 -20.75 -3.98 9.09
C ALA A 15 -21.86 -4.47 8.14
N ALA A 16 -22.32 -3.61 7.22
CA ALA A 16 -23.32 -3.95 6.21
C ALA A 16 -23.27 -2.98 5.03
N VAL A 17 -23.68 -3.47 3.85
CA VAL A 17 -23.82 -2.67 2.64
C VAL A 17 -25.23 -2.85 2.09
N ASP A 18 -25.95 -1.75 1.95
CA ASP A 18 -27.27 -1.66 1.33
C ASP A 18 -27.06 -1.04 -0.07
N ILE A 19 -26.98 -1.92 -1.08
CA ILE A 19 -26.68 -1.52 -2.46
C ILE A 19 -27.85 -0.73 -3.05
N GLU A 20 -29.10 -1.11 -2.73
CA GLU A 20 -30.31 -0.50 -3.29
C GLU A 20 -30.45 0.97 -2.86
N ASN A 21 -30.14 1.26 -1.61
CA ASN A 21 -30.21 2.61 -1.05
C ASN A 21 -28.84 3.34 -1.07
N GLY A 22 -27.76 2.69 -1.50
CA GLY A 22 -26.42 3.25 -1.54
C GLY A 22 -25.88 3.62 -0.14
N VAL A 23 -26.24 2.85 0.88
CA VAL A 23 -25.89 3.10 2.28
C VAL A 23 -24.93 2.05 2.79
N VAL A 24 -23.86 2.48 3.44
CA VAL A 24 -22.91 1.62 4.16
C VAL A 24 -23.08 1.83 5.66
N THR A 25 -23.21 0.74 6.41
CA THR A 25 -23.19 0.77 7.87
C THR A 25 -21.78 0.48 8.35
N LEU A 26 -21.22 1.41 9.08
CA LEU A 26 -19.88 1.36 9.63
C LEU A 26 -19.92 1.12 11.12
N ARG A 27 -19.00 0.27 11.63
CA ARG A 27 -18.78 0.04 13.06
C ARG A 27 -17.47 0.71 13.47
N ASP A 28 -17.51 1.54 14.50
CA ASP A 28 -16.29 2.14 15.08
C ASP A 28 -15.60 1.15 16.05
N GLU A 29 -14.41 1.53 16.54
CA GLU A 29 -13.63 0.70 17.49
C GLU A 29 -14.34 0.48 18.84
N ARG A 30 -15.36 1.28 19.15
CA ARG A 30 -16.19 1.16 20.36
C ARG A 30 -17.45 0.34 20.13
N GLY A 31 -17.64 -0.18 18.88
CA GLY A 31 -18.81 -0.97 18.50
C GLY A 31 -20.03 -0.17 18.08
N HIS A 32 -19.98 1.16 18.05
CA HIS A 32 -21.11 1.97 17.62
C HIS A 32 -21.33 1.88 16.11
N LEU A 33 -22.58 1.70 15.72
CA LEU A 33 -22.96 1.64 14.31
C LEU A 33 -23.31 3.05 13.78
N ARG A 34 -22.80 3.38 12.61
CA ARG A 34 -23.08 4.64 11.90
C ARG A 34 -23.45 4.37 10.46
N ARG A 35 -24.52 4.98 9.97
CA ARG A 35 -24.90 4.93 8.55
C ARG A 35 -24.14 6.00 7.78
N PHE A 36 -23.59 5.61 6.64
CA PHE A 36 -22.79 6.45 5.77
C PHE A 36 -23.23 6.29 4.32
N VAL A 37 -23.38 7.40 3.61
CA VAL A 37 -23.75 7.42 2.19
C VAL A 37 -22.56 7.89 1.37
N PRO A 38 -21.80 6.99 0.69
CA PRO A 38 -20.59 7.34 -0.06
C PRO A 38 -20.83 8.43 -1.11
N ALA A 39 -21.96 8.41 -1.80
CA ALA A 39 -22.32 9.40 -2.81
C ALA A 39 -22.43 10.85 -2.28
N ARG A 40 -22.53 11.05 -0.97
CA ARG A 40 -22.57 12.38 -0.33
C ARG A 40 -21.19 12.94 0.03
N LEU A 41 -20.12 12.20 -0.26
CA LEU A 41 -18.77 12.74 -0.14
C LEU A 41 -18.58 13.81 -1.20
N SER A 42 -18.20 15.00 -0.75
CA SER A 42 -17.86 16.09 -1.66
C SER A 42 -16.63 15.72 -2.50
N ALA A 43 -16.71 15.90 -3.81
CA ALA A 43 -15.60 15.64 -4.75
C ALA A 43 -14.37 16.51 -4.50
N LYS A 44 -14.48 17.61 -3.74
CA LYS A 44 -13.34 18.44 -3.33
C LYS A 44 -12.54 17.77 -2.22
N GLY A 45 -11.46 17.09 -2.57
CA GLY A 45 -10.51 16.46 -1.63
C GLY A 45 -10.81 15.00 -1.31
N SER A 46 -11.66 14.31 -2.08
CA SER A 46 -12.12 12.94 -1.77
C SER A 46 -11.08 11.84 -2.04
N ASP A 47 -10.11 12.04 -2.92
CA ASP A 47 -9.15 10.99 -3.30
C ASP A 47 -8.23 10.52 -2.16
N GLN A 48 -8.17 11.27 -1.06
CA GLN A 48 -7.43 10.89 0.16
C GLN A 48 -8.33 10.71 1.39
N ALA A 49 -9.64 10.98 1.27
CA ALA A 49 -10.53 11.03 2.42
C ALA A 49 -10.99 9.64 2.89
N LEU A 50 -11.03 8.66 2.00
CA LEU A 50 -11.42 7.28 2.30
C LEU A 50 -10.47 6.31 1.61
N GLN A 51 -9.94 5.38 2.38
CA GLN A 51 -9.22 4.22 1.87
C GLN A 51 -9.98 2.97 2.29
N LEU A 52 -10.23 2.08 1.32
CA LEU A 52 -10.83 0.79 1.58
C LEU A 52 -9.72 -0.23 1.81
N PHE A 53 -9.82 -0.97 2.91
CA PHE A 53 -8.89 -2.04 3.26
C PHE A 53 -9.66 -3.33 3.43
N GLU A 54 -9.08 -4.41 2.97
CA GLU A 54 -9.52 -5.76 3.31
C GLU A 54 -8.85 -6.17 4.64
N LYS A 55 -9.65 -6.67 5.59
CA LYS A 55 -9.11 -7.23 6.83
C LYS A 55 -8.55 -8.61 6.50
N LYS A 56 -7.26 -8.78 6.73
CA LYS A 56 -6.55 -10.05 6.56
C LYS A 56 -5.94 -10.45 7.88
N ASP A 57 -6.18 -11.69 8.29
CA ASP A 57 -5.45 -12.28 9.40
C ASP A 57 -4.04 -12.65 8.92
N LEU A 58 -3.06 -12.32 9.71
CA LEU A 58 -1.65 -12.53 9.43
C LEU A 58 -1.05 -13.41 10.52
N ASP A 59 -0.67 -14.61 10.15
CA ASP A 59 0.10 -15.49 11.03
C ASP A 59 1.55 -15.01 11.07
N LEU A 60 2.05 -14.75 12.27
CA LEU A 60 3.43 -14.31 12.50
C LEU A 60 4.19 -15.39 13.26
N TYR A 61 5.42 -15.63 12.83
CA TYR A 61 6.35 -16.57 13.46
C TYR A 61 7.65 -15.87 13.80
N THR A 62 8.35 -16.39 14.80
CA THR A 62 9.71 -15.95 15.11
C THR A 62 10.62 -16.21 13.91
N GLY A 63 11.38 -15.21 13.51
CA GLY A 63 12.21 -15.23 12.30
C GLY A 63 11.56 -14.57 11.07
N ASP A 64 10.27 -14.26 11.14
CA ASP A 64 9.59 -13.61 10.00
C ASP A 64 10.18 -12.22 9.72
N ALA A 65 10.41 -11.97 8.44
CA ALA A 65 10.70 -10.63 7.95
C ALA A 65 9.37 -9.87 7.75
N ILE A 66 9.25 -8.76 8.42
CA ILE A 66 8.08 -7.88 8.38
C ILE A 66 8.45 -6.49 7.86
N ARG A 67 7.45 -5.74 7.45
CA ARG A 67 7.53 -4.31 7.15
C ARG A 67 6.40 -3.53 7.81
N TRP A 68 6.68 -2.29 8.13
CA TRP A 68 5.66 -1.38 8.61
C TRP A 68 4.82 -0.83 7.45
N THR A 69 3.52 -0.77 7.61
CA THR A 69 2.58 -0.15 6.65
C THR A 69 2.14 1.25 7.07
N ALA A 70 2.63 1.73 8.21
CA ALA A 70 2.47 3.10 8.69
C ALA A 70 3.67 3.49 9.54
N SER A 71 3.84 4.80 9.81
CA SER A 71 4.91 5.31 10.65
C SER A 71 4.44 5.57 12.08
N ASP A 72 5.31 5.26 13.04
CA ASP A 72 5.30 5.78 14.40
C ASP A 72 6.64 6.48 14.66
N HIS A 73 6.67 7.76 14.35
CA HIS A 73 7.90 8.56 14.46
C HIS A 73 8.42 8.68 15.90
N THR A 74 7.54 8.57 16.90
CA THR A 74 7.94 8.66 18.31
C THR A 74 8.78 7.48 18.76
N ARG A 75 8.54 6.30 18.15
CA ARG A 75 9.27 5.06 18.39
C ARG A 75 10.30 4.73 17.29
N GLY A 76 10.44 5.57 16.28
CA GLY A 76 11.38 5.35 15.18
C GLY A 76 10.95 4.25 14.20
N MET A 77 9.67 3.85 14.18
CA MET A 77 9.14 2.92 13.19
C MET A 77 8.66 3.71 11.97
N ILE A 78 9.27 3.47 10.82
CA ILE A 78 8.99 4.21 9.59
C ILE A 78 8.24 3.32 8.59
N ASN A 79 7.28 3.88 7.88
CA ASN A 79 6.55 3.17 6.82
C ASN A 79 7.53 2.62 5.77
N ALA A 80 7.33 1.36 5.39
CA ALA A 80 8.13 0.57 4.49
C ALA A 80 9.46 0.05 5.08
N ASP A 81 9.90 0.49 6.26
CA ASP A 81 11.07 -0.09 6.92
C ASP A 81 10.79 -1.55 7.30
N GLN A 82 11.85 -2.34 7.24
CA GLN A 82 11.82 -3.76 7.53
C GLN A 82 12.32 -4.04 8.95
N ALA A 83 11.77 -5.10 9.54
CA ALA A 83 12.20 -5.65 10.81
C ALA A 83 12.07 -7.17 10.81
N THR A 84 12.72 -7.83 11.76
CA THR A 84 12.60 -9.27 11.96
C THR A 84 11.90 -9.55 13.29
N VAL A 85 10.94 -10.46 13.29
CA VAL A 85 10.29 -10.93 14.51
C VAL A 85 11.29 -11.77 15.30
N THR A 86 11.64 -11.32 16.50
CA THR A 86 12.64 -12.00 17.35
C THR A 86 12.02 -12.89 18.41
N ALA A 87 10.84 -12.55 18.90
CA ALA A 87 10.09 -13.37 19.86
C ALA A 87 8.59 -13.07 19.81
N ILE A 88 7.80 -14.09 20.10
CA ILE A 88 6.34 -13.99 20.26
C ILE A 88 5.96 -14.73 21.54
N ASP A 89 5.22 -14.06 22.41
CA ASP A 89 4.67 -14.66 23.63
C ASP A 89 3.34 -13.98 24.01
N LYS A 90 2.74 -14.40 25.12
CA LYS A 90 1.46 -13.88 25.62
C LYS A 90 1.48 -12.37 25.90
N ASP A 91 2.65 -11.80 26.16
CA ASP A 91 2.83 -10.40 26.52
C ASP A 91 3.11 -9.51 25.28
N GLY A 92 3.24 -10.12 24.08
CA GLY A 92 3.35 -9.40 22.81
C GLY A 92 4.39 -9.96 21.85
N VAL A 93 4.77 -9.11 20.90
CA VAL A 93 5.72 -9.41 19.82
C VAL A 93 6.95 -8.55 19.96
N SER A 94 8.13 -9.17 19.97
CA SER A 94 9.42 -8.45 19.86
C SER A 94 9.89 -8.45 18.43
N VAL A 95 10.34 -7.30 17.96
CA VAL A 95 10.86 -7.13 16.59
C VAL A 95 12.17 -6.35 16.64
N LYS A 96 13.08 -6.67 15.72
CA LYS A 96 14.35 -5.99 15.55
C LYS A 96 14.39 -5.35 14.17
N SER A 97 14.53 -4.02 14.13
CA SER A 97 14.65 -3.26 12.88
C SER A 97 15.96 -3.56 12.16
N SER A 98 16.05 -3.23 10.87
CA SER A 98 17.27 -3.30 10.08
C SER A 98 18.42 -2.44 10.66
N SER A 99 18.09 -1.37 11.38
CA SER A 99 19.07 -0.54 12.12
C SER A 99 19.56 -1.15 13.44
N GLY A 100 19.01 -2.31 13.82
CA GLY A 100 19.34 -3.00 15.08
C GLY A 100 18.51 -2.59 16.29
N MET A 101 17.59 -1.64 16.14
CA MET A 101 16.71 -1.19 17.22
C MET A 101 15.67 -2.27 17.52
N GLU A 102 15.47 -2.57 18.81
CA GLU A 102 14.48 -3.55 19.25
C GLU A 102 13.22 -2.84 19.78
N HIS A 103 12.07 -3.37 19.37
CA HIS A 103 10.78 -2.89 19.82
C HIS A 103 9.97 -4.06 20.42
N ARG A 104 9.30 -3.79 21.54
CA ARG A 104 8.34 -4.70 22.14
C ARG A 104 6.93 -4.16 21.93
N LEU A 105 6.12 -4.86 21.17
CA LEU A 105 4.74 -4.52 20.86
C LEU A 105 3.80 -5.34 21.73
N LYS A 106 3.03 -4.67 22.58
CA LYS A 106 1.99 -5.33 23.41
C LYS A 106 0.84 -5.83 22.53
N PRO A 107 0.01 -6.80 22.98
CA PRO A 107 -1.08 -7.38 22.18
C PRO A 107 -2.06 -6.35 21.58
N ASN A 108 -2.25 -5.21 22.24
CA ASN A 108 -3.13 -4.13 21.77
C ASN A 108 -2.38 -2.96 21.13
N ASP A 109 -1.09 -3.12 20.78
CA ASP A 109 -0.32 -2.06 20.17
C ASP A 109 -0.87 -1.75 18.77
N PRO A 110 -1.16 -0.46 18.47
CA PRO A 110 -1.67 -0.07 17.15
C PRO A 110 -0.78 -0.49 15.98
N MET A 111 0.53 -0.59 16.21
CA MET A 111 1.49 -0.98 15.18
C MET A 111 1.39 -2.46 14.80
N LEU A 112 0.83 -3.34 15.65
CA LEU A 112 0.54 -4.72 15.25
C LEU A 112 -0.46 -4.81 14.09
N LYS A 113 -1.38 -3.85 13.98
CA LYS A 113 -2.32 -3.73 12.85
C LYS A 113 -1.67 -3.10 11.61
N ARG A 114 -0.41 -2.73 11.70
CA ARG A 114 0.38 -2.04 10.67
C ARG A 114 1.60 -2.83 10.23
N ILE A 115 1.54 -4.14 10.41
CA ILE A 115 2.56 -5.09 9.97
C ILE A 115 2.08 -5.76 8.68
N ASP A 116 3.01 -6.02 7.77
CA ASP A 116 2.86 -6.90 6.63
C ASP A 116 4.13 -7.74 6.49
N LEU A 117 4.04 -8.91 5.86
CA LEU A 117 5.22 -9.74 5.59
C LEU A 117 6.10 -9.09 4.52
N ALA A 118 7.42 -9.16 4.71
CA ALA A 118 8.41 -8.55 3.81
C ALA A 118 9.08 -9.55 2.86
N TYR A 119 8.51 -10.74 2.67
CA TYR A 119 9.06 -11.76 1.77
C TYR A 119 8.93 -11.40 0.30
N ALA A 120 7.96 -10.55 -0.05
CA ALA A 120 7.79 -10.02 -1.39
C ALA A 120 7.58 -8.50 -1.35
N LEU A 121 8.29 -7.79 -2.21
CA LEU A 121 8.23 -6.34 -2.32
C LEU A 121 7.78 -5.95 -3.73
N ASN A 122 7.02 -4.89 -3.87
CA ASN A 122 6.81 -4.31 -5.18
C ASN A 122 8.05 -3.50 -5.62
N ALA A 123 8.19 -3.25 -6.93
CA ALA A 123 9.36 -2.59 -7.49
C ALA A 123 9.66 -1.21 -6.86
N HIS A 124 8.62 -0.46 -6.48
CA HIS A 124 8.80 0.85 -5.84
C HIS A 124 9.35 0.73 -4.42
N MET A 125 8.92 -0.28 -3.68
CA MET A 125 9.40 -0.53 -2.32
C MET A 125 10.83 -1.08 -2.32
N ALA A 126 11.22 -1.77 -3.38
CA ALA A 126 12.59 -2.24 -3.56
C ALA A 126 13.57 -1.13 -3.96
N GLN A 127 13.11 0.12 -4.18
CA GLN A 127 14.00 1.24 -4.46
C GLN A 127 14.92 1.51 -3.26
N GLY A 128 16.24 1.59 -3.53
CA GLY A 128 17.27 1.74 -2.50
C GLY A 128 17.81 0.43 -1.93
N LEU A 129 17.12 -0.69 -2.17
CA LEU A 129 17.63 -2.01 -1.81
C LEU A 129 18.49 -2.57 -2.95
N THR A 130 19.46 -3.39 -2.61
CA THR A 130 20.29 -4.14 -3.57
C THR A 130 20.44 -5.57 -3.06
N ALA A 131 20.27 -6.55 -3.94
CA ALA A 131 20.48 -7.95 -3.64
C ALA A 131 21.34 -8.59 -4.73
N ASP A 132 22.02 -9.68 -4.41
CA ASP A 132 22.82 -10.37 -5.41
C ASP A 132 21.93 -11.15 -6.37
N LYS A 133 20.90 -11.80 -5.84
CA LYS A 133 19.94 -12.61 -6.62
C LYS A 133 18.51 -12.24 -6.27
N GLY A 134 17.60 -12.39 -7.23
CA GLY A 134 16.19 -12.14 -6.99
C GLY A 134 15.25 -12.83 -7.98
N ILE A 135 14.00 -12.92 -7.55
CA ILE A 135 12.91 -13.43 -8.36
C ILE A 135 11.92 -12.29 -8.58
N ALA A 136 11.62 -11.96 -9.83
CA ALA A 136 10.59 -11.00 -10.16
C ALA A 136 9.41 -11.70 -10.82
N VAL A 137 8.20 -11.40 -10.34
CA VAL A 137 6.94 -11.92 -10.89
C VAL A 137 6.25 -10.82 -11.66
N LEU A 138 5.96 -11.06 -12.95
CA LEU A 138 5.28 -10.11 -13.83
C LEU A 138 4.03 -10.73 -14.42
N ASP A 139 2.86 -10.14 -14.13
CA ASP A 139 1.58 -10.57 -14.66
C ASP A 139 1.17 -9.70 -15.86
N SER A 140 0.86 -10.34 -17.00
CA SER A 140 0.45 -9.63 -18.22
C SER A 140 -0.88 -8.88 -18.10
N ARG A 141 -1.66 -9.13 -17.03
CA ARG A 141 -2.91 -8.40 -16.72
C ARG A 141 -2.64 -7.04 -16.10
N GLU A 142 -1.50 -6.88 -15.41
CA GLU A 142 -1.09 -5.66 -14.71
C GLU A 142 -0.44 -4.65 -15.68
N ARG A 143 -1.19 -4.20 -16.69
CA ARG A 143 -0.69 -3.37 -17.79
C ARG A 143 0.04 -2.10 -17.34
N ARG A 144 -0.40 -1.49 -16.21
CA ARG A 144 0.22 -0.26 -15.68
C ARG A 144 1.60 -0.51 -15.07
N LEU A 145 1.85 -1.71 -14.58
CA LEU A 145 3.12 -2.12 -13.99
C LEU A 145 4.11 -2.63 -15.04
N LEU A 146 3.61 -3.10 -16.19
CA LEU A 146 4.42 -3.54 -17.31
C LEU A 146 4.93 -2.33 -18.11
N SER A 147 6.01 -1.72 -17.65
CA SER A 147 6.67 -0.61 -18.33
C SER A 147 8.18 -0.78 -18.30
N GLN A 148 8.87 -0.18 -19.28
CA GLN A 148 10.33 -0.15 -19.33
C GLN A 148 10.92 0.38 -18.04
N ARG A 149 10.36 1.48 -17.51
CA ARG A 149 10.82 2.10 -16.28
C ARG A 149 10.74 1.14 -15.09
N ASN A 150 9.59 0.50 -14.86
CA ASN A 150 9.43 -0.44 -13.75
C ASN A 150 10.33 -1.67 -13.93
N PHE A 151 10.47 -2.15 -15.17
CA PHE A 151 11.36 -3.26 -15.47
C PHE A 151 12.82 -2.90 -15.17
N LEU A 152 13.28 -1.73 -15.63
CA LEU A 152 14.63 -1.24 -15.34
C LEU A 152 14.88 -1.07 -13.82
N VAL A 153 13.91 -0.51 -13.09
CA VAL A 153 14.01 -0.42 -11.63
C VAL A 153 14.18 -1.80 -11.02
N THR A 154 13.47 -2.80 -11.49
CA THR A 154 13.56 -4.17 -10.97
C THR A 154 14.91 -4.80 -11.26
N ILE A 155 15.39 -4.76 -12.50
CA ILE A 155 16.66 -5.40 -12.86
C ILE A 155 17.88 -4.72 -12.24
N THR A 156 17.83 -3.40 -12.06
CA THR A 156 18.94 -2.64 -11.44
C THR A 156 19.04 -2.83 -9.93
N ARG A 157 18.13 -3.56 -9.30
CA ARG A 157 18.20 -3.94 -7.87
C ARG A 157 19.04 -5.19 -7.65
N LEU A 158 19.34 -5.93 -8.70
CA LEU A 158 20.04 -7.21 -8.61
C LEU A 158 21.41 -7.08 -9.27
N ARG A 159 22.43 -7.67 -8.62
CA ARG A 159 23.82 -7.63 -9.11
C ARG A 159 24.14 -8.77 -10.05
N ASP A 160 23.74 -9.99 -9.67
CA ASP A 160 24.26 -11.22 -10.29
C ASP A 160 23.18 -11.95 -11.09
N GLU A 161 22.02 -12.19 -10.48
CA GLU A 161 21.02 -13.07 -11.09
C GLU A 161 19.59 -12.57 -10.89
N LEU A 162 18.83 -12.61 -11.98
CA LEU A 162 17.40 -12.35 -11.99
C LEU A 162 16.63 -13.53 -12.60
N THR A 163 15.75 -14.15 -11.81
CA THR A 163 14.76 -15.10 -12.30
C THR A 163 13.44 -14.37 -12.56
N LEU A 164 12.96 -14.40 -13.81
CA LEU A 164 11.66 -13.82 -14.18
C LEU A 164 10.59 -14.92 -14.27
N ILE A 165 9.54 -14.78 -13.45
CA ILE A 165 8.35 -15.61 -13.53
C ILE A 165 7.25 -14.79 -14.21
N VAL A 166 6.73 -15.29 -15.33
CA VAL A 166 5.72 -14.61 -16.15
C VAL A 166 4.60 -15.56 -16.55
N ASN A 167 3.36 -15.07 -16.51
CA ASN A 167 2.20 -15.86 -16.96
C ASN A 167 2.11 -15.95 -18.48
N ASN A 168 2.61 -14.96 -19.21
CA ASN A 168 2.64 -14.94 -20.68
C ASN A 168 3.82 -14.11 -21.21
N ARG A 169 4.85 -14.77 -21.70
CA ARG A 169 6.09 -14.14 -22.18
C ARG A 169 5.86 -13.08 -23.26
N TYR A 170 5.00 -13.38 -24.24
CA TYR A 170 4.77 -12.47 -25.36
C TYR A 170 4.02 -11.21 -24.92
N LYS A 171 2.97 -11.36 -24.10
CA LYS A 171 2.20 -10.21 -23.59
C LYS A 171 3.03 -9.33 -22.65
N VAL A 172 3.83 -9.93 -21.78
CA VAL A 172 4.72 -9.22 -20.86
C VAL A 172 5.80 -8.48 -21.65
N GLY A 173 6.50 -9.16 -22.57
CA GLY A 173 7.52 -8.55 -23.42
C GLY A 173 6.97 -7.38 -24.23
N ARG A 174 5.80 -7.55 -24.87
CA ARG A 174 5.13 -6.49 -25.62
C ARG A 174 4.74 -5.33 -24.70
N GLY A 175 4.19 -5.62 -23.51
CA GLY A 175 3.83 -4.58 -22.54
C GLY A 175 5.03 -3.73 -22.15
N ILE A 176 6.16 -4.34 -21.83
CA ILE A 176 7.40 -3.64 -21.48
C ILE A 176 7.94 -2.83 -22.67
N SER A 177 7.97 -3.40 -23.90
CA SER A 177 8.54 -2.71 -25.07
C SER A 177 7.72 -1.54 -25.56
N THR A 178 6.40 -1.53 -25.35
CA THR A 178 5.50 -0.48 -25.84
C THR A 178 5.15 0.58 -24.80
N ASN A 179 5.39 0.31 -23.50
CA ASN A 179 5.06 1.23 -22.42
C ASN A 179 6.35 1.77 -21.78
N LEU A 180 6.70 3.01 -22.06
CA LEU A 180 7.88 3.67 -21.49
C LEU A 180 7.75 3.91 -19.97
N GLY A 181 6.52 3.99 -19.45
CA GLY A 181 6.26 4.29 -18.05
C GLY A 181 6.49 5.76 -17.69
N GLU A 182 6.37 6.65 -18.67
CA GLU A 182 6.46 8.09 -18.44
C GLU A 182 5.32 8.54 -17.53
N LYS A 183 5.68 9.28 -16.48
CA LYS A 183 4.70 10.05 -15.72
C LYS A 183 4.46 11.35 -16.49
N THR A 184 3.34 11.42 -17.19
CA THR A 184 2.87 12.70 -17.72
C THR A 184 2.63 13.66 -16.55
N SER A 185 3.27 14.83 -16.59
CA SER A 185 2.94 15.91 -15.64
C SER A 185 1.51 16.39 -15.92
N ALA A 186 0.86 17.01 -14.94
CA ALA A 186 -0.45 17.61 -15.15
C ALA A 186 -0.45 18.63 -16.29
N ALA A 187 0.66 19.37 -16.46
CA ALA A 187 0.86 20.32 -17.55
C ALA A 187 0.89 19.62 -18.94
N GLU A 188 1.61 18.52 -19.04
CA GLU A 188 1.73 17.73 -20.27
C GLU A 188 0.41 17.02 -20.64
N THR A 189 -0.36 16.61 -19.62
CA THR A 189 -1.70 16.04 -19.81
C THR A 189 -2.68 17.09 -20.33
N THR A 190 -2.61 18.31 -19.81
CA THR A 190 -3.43 19.45 -20.27
C THR A 190 -3.09 19.83 -21.73
N GLU A 191 -1.83 19.81 -22.09
CA GLU A 191 -1.37 20.09 -23.45
C GLU A 191 -1.82 19.02 -24.45
N ARG A 192 -1.69 17.73 -24.10
CA ARG A 192 -2.18 16.60 -24.91
C ARG A 192 -3.69 16.58 -25.09
N LEU A 193 -4.44 17.08 -24.12
CA LEU A 193 -5.90 17.19 -24.19
C LEU A 193 -6.38 18.48 -24.85
N GLY A 194 -5.47 19.35 -25.32
CA GLY A 194 -5.81 20.64 -25.96
C GLY A 194 -6.49 21.62 -24.98
N MET A 195 -6.37 21.39 -23.68
CA MET A 195 -6.92 22.29 -22.66
C MET A 195 -5.95 23.45 -22.45
N ALA A 196 -6.39 24.69 -22.72
CA ALA A 196 -5.59 25.88 -22.44
C ALA A 196 -5.27 25.93 -20.94
N ALA A 197 -3.99 26.08 -20.60
CA ALA A 197 -3.57 26.32 -19.24
C ALA A 197 -4.28 27.57 -18.71
N ALA A 198 -5.07 27.41 -17.65
CA ALA A 198 -5.69 28.54 -16.97
C ALA A 198 -4.54 29.41 -16.43
N LYS A 199 -4.30 30.57 -17.08
CA LYS A 199 -3.38 31.58 -16.58
C LYS A 199 -3.97 32.09 -15.26
N GLY A 200 -3.36 31.68 -14.15
CA GLY A 200 -3.64 32.30 -12.86
C GLY A 200 -3.32 33.80 -12.94
N ARG A 201 -4.30 34.59 -12.61
CA ARG A 201 -4.13 35.98 -12.24
C ARG A 201 -3.91 36.07 -10.74
#